data_b52d700ffecffe083d555f7613c0f38b
#
_entry.id   b52d700ffecffe083d555f7613c0f38b
#
_cell.length_a   1.000
_cell.length_b   1.000
_cell.length_c   1.000
_cell.angle_alpha   90.00
_cell.angle_beta   90.00
_cell.angle_gamma   90.00
#
_symmetry.space_group_name_H-M   'P 1'
#
loop_
_entity.id
_entity.type
_entity.pdbx_description
1 polymer ?
#
loop_
_entity_poly.entity_id
_entity_poly.type
_entity_poly.pdbx_seq_one_letter_code
_entity_poly.pdbx_strand_id
1 'polypeptide(L)'
;MVKTKTSEGLEHILHALATQYETQAFIKDDPSWFMHQVVGKRNQEAIAFIASCLSYGSRQVFMPRIQYILDCSRGEPYQWIRTGQFALDIPDDDNCFYRLYTNHMMYGLFQALQSMYEEHGDMEGYIRSYAKKYDEMEEIDALTAIDAICQYFQKHEITGIVPKNTNSCCKRVCMFLRWMVRKGSPVDIGIWSELIDQRTLIMPLDTHVIRQAMLLGLLKSKSATMVAARRLTEKLATFFPEDPLKADFALFGYGVNL
;
A
#
# COMPACT_ATOMS: atom_id res chain seq x y z
N MET A 1 -29.06 17.06 12.38
CA MET A 1 -28.71 16.51 13.70
C MET A 1 -28.32 15.04 13.50
N VAL A 2 -27.03 14.72 13.50
CA VAL A 2 -26.55 13.34 13.46
C VAL A 2 -26.85 12.74 14.83
N LYS A 3 -27.82 11.81 14.90
CA LYS A 3 -28.03 10.99 16.09
C LYS A 3 -26.70 10.35 16.44
N THR A 4 -26.23 10.52 17.67
CA THR A 4 -25.08 9.79 18.22
C THR A 4 -25.35 8.30 18.01
N LYS A 5 -24.67 7.71 17.02
CA LYS A 5 -24.72 6.26 16.79
C LYS A 5 -24.11 5.64 18.04
N THR A 6 -24.85 4.75 18.70
CA THR A 6 -24.30 3.92 19.78
C THR A 6 -23.10 3.14 19.22
N SER A 7 -22.12 2.79 20.07
CA SER A 7 -20.97 1.99 19.66
C SER A 7 -21.37 0.70 18.91
N GLU A 8 -22.38 0.01 19.43
CA GLU A 8 -22.96 -1.20 18.81
C GLU A 8 -23.57 -0.93 17.42
N GLY A 9 -24.27 0.19 17.24
CA GLY A 9 -24.83 0.55 15.94
C GLY A 9 -23.75 0.90 14.91
N LEU A 10 -22.63 1.49 15.34
CA LEU A 10 -21.48 1.76 14.47
C LEU A 10 -20.78 0.47 14.07
N GLU A 11 -20.55 -0.43 15.01
CA GLU A 11 -19.93 -1.74 14.78
C GLU A 11 -20.73 -2.54 13.74
N HIS A 12 -22.04 -2.67 13.92
CA HIS A 12 -22.91 -3.36 12.96
C HIS A 12 -22.80 -2.77 11.55
N ILE A 13 -22.79 -1.45 11.42
CA ILE A 13 -22.65 -0.78 10.11
C ILE A 13 -21.29 -1.07 9.49
N LEU A 14 -20.20 -0.99 10.26
CA LEU A 14 -18.85 -1.24 9.74
C LEU A 14 -18.70 -2.69 9.28
N HIS A 15 -19.20 -3.67 10.04
CA HIS A 15 -19.16 -5.08 9.64
C HIS A 15 -19.99 -5.36 8.39
N ALA A 16 -21.20 -4.81 8.29
CA ALA A 16 -22.06 -4.97 7.12
C ALA A 16 -21.40 -4.40 5.86
N LEU A 17 -20.86 -3.18 5.95
CA LEU A 17 -20.17 -2.53 4.82
C LEU A 17 -18.88 -3.25 4.44
N ALA A 18 -18.07 -3.69 5.42
CA ALA A 18 -16.86 -4.46 5.13
C ALA A 18 -17.21 -5.73 4.34
N THR A 19 -18.22 -6.49 4.78
CA THR A 19 -18.67 -7.70 4.09
C THR A 19 -19.20 -7.41 2.68
N GLN A 20 -19.93 -6.31 2.51
CA GLN A 20 -20.49 -5.91 1.21
C GLN A 20 -19.42 -5.52 0.18
N TYR A 21 -18.35 -4.84 0.62
CA TYR A 21 -17.37 -4.23 -0.29
C TYR A 21 -16.06 -5.01 -0.39
N GLU A 22 -15.69 -5.83 0.60
CA GLU A 22 -14.53 -6.72 0.50
C GLU A 22 -14.86 -7.95 -0.36
N THR A 23 -14.89 -7.77 -1.67
CA THR A 23 -15.27 -8.80 -2.64
C THR A 23 -14.33 -8.80 -3.84
N GLN A 24 -14.32 -9.88 -4.63
CA GLN A 24 -13.57 -9.90 -5.90
C GLN A 24 -14.01 -8.81 -6.88
N ALA A 25 -15.27 -8.39 -6.84
CA ALA A 25 -15.76 -7.31 -7.69
C ALA A 25 -15.07 -5.97 -7.40
N PHE A 26 -14.59 -5.75 -6.17
CA PHE A 26 -13.82 -4.56 -5.79
C PHE A 26 -12.53 -4.41 -6.59
N ILE A 27 -11.88 -5.52 -6.96
CA ILE A 27 -10.57 -5.54 -7.63
C ILE A 27 -10.63 -4.86 -9.00
N LYS A 28 -11.75 -5.00 -9.75
CA LYS A 28 -11.85 -4.63 -11.17
C LYS A 28 -11.42 -3.19 -11.48
N ASP A 29 -11.73 -2.25 -10.59
CA ASP A 29 -11.45 -0.82 -10.77
C ASP A 29 -10.48 -0.29 -9.71
N ASP A 30 -9.71 -1.19 -9.08
CA ASP A 30 -8.75 -0.87 -8.03
C ASP A 30 -7.32 -1.22 -8.48
N PRO A 31 -6.29 -0.47 -8.06
CA PRO A 31 -4.90 -0.79 -8.41
C PRO A 31 -4.42 -2.15 -7.89
N SER A 32 -5.10 -2.76 -6.94
CA SER A 32 -4.86 -4.15 -6.54
C SER A 32 -5.08 -5.16 -7.69
N TRP A 33 -5.82 -4.78 -8.73
CA TRP A 33 -6.01 -5.58 -9.94
C TRP A 33 -4.69 -6.12 -10.50
N PHE A 34 -3.65 -5.29 -10.54
CA PHE A 34 -2.40 -5.63 -11.21
C PHE A 34 -1.64 -6.78 -10.54
N MET A 35 -1.68 -6.90 -9.23
CA MET A 35 -1.03 -8.02 -8.54
C MET A 35 -1.73 -9.37 -8.77
N HIS A 36 -2.98 -9.35 -9.21
CA HIS A 36 -3.72 -10.55 -9.60
C HIS A 36 -3.51 -10.94 -11.09
N GLN A 37 -2.83 -10.11 -11.89
CA GLN A 37 -2.55 -10.38 -13.30
C GLN A 37 -1.24 -11.13 -13.52
N VAL A 38 -0.44 -11.32 -12.49
CA VAL A 38 0.88 -11.95 -12.56
C VAL A 38 0.95 -13.17 -11.67
N VAL A 39 1.89 -14.07 -11.98
CA VAL A 39 2.10 -15.32 -11.24
C VAL A 39 3.46 -15.26 -10.51
N GLY A 40 3.47 -15.79 -9.28
CA GLY A 40 4.67 -15.88 -8.45
C GLY A 40 4.86 -14.69 -7.52
N LYS A 41 5.25 -15.00 -6.27
CA LYS A 41 5.36 -14.02 -5.18
C LYS A 41 6.16 -12.77 -5.54
N ARG A 42 7.31 -12.93 -6.21
CA ARG A 42 8.20 -11.81 -6.58
C ARG A 42 7.58 -10.90 -7.64
N ASN A 43 6.87 -11.45 -8.61
CA ASN A 43 6.14 -10.66 -9.60
C ASN A 43 4.98 -9.91 -8.95
N GLN A 44 4.23 -10.57 -8.08
CA GLN A 44 3.13 -9.96 -7.33
C GLN A 44 3.61 -8.82 -6.43
N GLU A 45 4.71 -9.03 -5.70
CA GLU A 45 5.36 -8.01 -4.87
C GLU A 45 5.79 -6.80 -5.72
N ALA A 46 6.53 -7.05 -6.81
CA ALA A 46 7.07 -6.00 -7.66
C ALA A 46 5.96 -5.11 -8.25
N ILE A 47 4.95 -5.72 -8.87
CA ILE A 47 3.87 -4.94 -9.50
C ILE A 47 2.97 -4.26 -8.45
N ALA A 48 2.74 -4.89 -7.29
CA ALA A 48 1.97 -4.28 -6.21
C ALA A 48 2.68 -3.04 -5.66
N PHE A 49 4.00 -3.09 -5.46
CA PHE A 49 4.76 -1.93 -5.03
C PHE A 49 4.70 -0.79 -6.05
N ILE A 50 4.94 -1.08 -7.33
CA ILE A 50 4.82 -0.10 -8.42
C ILE A 50 3.41 0.50 -8.48
N ALA A 51 2.38 -0.35 -8.43
CA ALA A 51 0.99 0.08 -8.44
C ALA A 51 0.68 1.00 -7.26
N SER A 52 1.17 0.67 -6.07
CA SER A 52 0.99 1.53 -4.89
C SER A 52 1.65 2.90 -5.07
N CYS A 53 2.88 2.93 -5.61
CA CYS A 53 3.62 4.17 -5.87
C CYS A 53 2.91 5.09 -6.87
N LEU A 54 2.27 4.53 -7.88
CA LEU A 54 1.53 5.28 -8.91
C LEU A 54 0.09 5.64 -8.50
N SER A 55 -0.45 5.05 -7.44
CA SER A 55 -1.84 5.22 -7.01
C SER A 55 -2.10 6.54 -6.32
N TYR A 56 -2.01 7.65 -7.08
CA TYR A 56 -2.45 8.98 -6.64
C TYR A 56 -3.11 9.76 -7.78
N GLY A 57 -4.12 10.56 -7.49
CA GLY A 57 -4.92 11.25 -8.49
C GLY A 57 -6.03 10.38 -9.07
N SER A 58 -6.39 10.60 -10.33
CA SER A 58 -7.50 9.89 -10.98
C SER A 58 -7.11 8.48 -11.42
N ARG A 59 -7.94 7.48 -11.10
CA ARG A 59 -7.78 6.08 -11.54
C ARG A 59 -7.70 5.96 -13.06
N GLN A 60 -8.50 6.72 -13.79
CA GLN A 60 -8.48 6.73 -15.26
C GLN A 60 -7.12 7.15 -15.85
N VAL A 61 -6.28 7.85 -15.07
CA VAL A 61 -4.97 8.33 -15.51
C VAL A 61 -3.84 7.42 -15.03
N PHE A 62 -3.88 6.93 -13.78
CA PHE A 62 -2.77 6.10 -13.29
C PHE A 62 -2.89 4.61 -13.68
N MET A 63 -4.09 4.05 -13.78
CA MET A 63 -4.26 2.65 -14.17
C MET A 63 -3.60 2.32 -15.52
N PRO A 64 -3.74 3.14 -16.59
CA PRO A 64 -3.01 2.91 -17.83
C PRO A 64 -1.47 2.98 -17.70
N ARG A 65 -0.95 3.73 -16.73
CA ARG A 65 0.50 3.80 -16.50
C ARG A 65 1.04 2.54 -15.83
N ILE A 66 0.27 1.96 -14.91
CA ILE A 66 0.62 0.67 -14.32
C ILE A 66 0.50 -0.43 -15.39
N GLN A 67 -0.55 -0.39 -16.21
CA GLN A 67 -0.72 -1.34 -17.32
C GLN A 67 0.45 -1.27 -18.30
N TYR A 68 0.91 -0.07 -18.66
CA TYR A 68 2.10 0.10 -19.50
C TYR A 68 3.33 -0.63 -18.93
N ILE A 69 3.60 -0.52 -17.63
CA ILE A 69 4.72 -1.25 -17.00
C ILE A 69 4.48 -2.76 -17.04
N LEU A 70 3.26 -3.22 -16.81
CA LEU A 70 2.92 -4.63 -16.89
C LEU A 70 3.13 -5.19 -18.31
N ASP A 71 2.76 -4.42 -19.32
CA ASP A 71 2.93 -4.80 -20.74
C ASP A 71 4.41 -4.83 -21.14
N CYS A 72 5.20 -3.82 -20.77
CA CYS A 72 6.65 -3.78 -21.00
C CYS A 72 7.36 -4.97 -20.34
N SER A 73 6.96 -5.30 -19.13
CA SER A 73 7.51 -6.43 -18.36
C SER A 73 6.97 -7.79 -18.84
N ARG A 74 6.00 -7.83 -19.75
CA ARG A 74 5.35 -9.07 -20.27
C ARG A 74 4.80 -9.97 -19.16
N GLY A 75 4.33 -9.35 -18.08
CA GLY A 75 3.83 -10.06 -16.89
C GLY A 75 4.91 -10.59 -15.94
N GLU A 76 6.18 -10.24 -16.17
CA GLU A 76 7.33 -10.63 -15.35
C GLU A 76 8.06 -9.41 -14.76
N PRO A 77 7.38 -8.55 -13.99
CA PRO A 77 7.93 -7.27 -13.53
C PRO A 77 9.17 -7.43 -12.64
N TYR A 78 9.25 -8.47 -11.83
CA TYR A 78 10.42 -8.77 -11.03
C TYR A 78 11.65 -9.03 -11.91
N GLN A 79 11.52 -9.90 -12.93
CA GLN A 79 12.63 -10.23 -13.81
C GLN A 79 13.02 -9.04 -14.71
N TRP A 80 12.03 -8.29 -15.20
CA TRP A 80 12.24 -7.08 -15.98
C TRP A 80 13.06 -6.03 -15.23
N ILE A 81 12.80 -5.84 -13.92
CA ILE A 81 13.59 -4.97 -13.06
C ILE A 81 14.97 -5.57 -12.81
N ARG A 82 15.03 -6.82 -12.35
CA ARG A 82 16.26 -7.49 -11.93
C ARG A 82 17.31 -7.55 -13.03
N THR A 83 16.90 -7.74 -14.27
CA THR A 83 17.80 -7.81 -15.43
C THR A 83 18.11 -6.46 -16.06
N GLY A 84 17.56 -5.37 -15.57
CA GLY A 84 17.75 -4.04 -16.11
C GLY A 84 17.01 -3.80 -17.45
N GLN A 85 16.10 -4.68 -17.86
CA GLN A 85 15.33 -4.53 -19.11
C GLN A 85 14.45 -3.26 -19.08
N PHE A 86 14.08 -2.76 -17.91
CA PHE A 86 13.35 -1.50 -17.77
C PHE A 86 14.02 -0.32 -18.50
N ALA A 87 15.34 -0.33 -18.63
CA ALA A 87 16.10 0.73 -19.32
C ALA A 87 15.81 0.81 -20.81
N LEU A 88 15.25 -0.24 -21.42
CA LEU A 88 14.85 -0.24 -22.83
C LEU A 88 13.47 0.41 -23.04
N ASP A 89 12.63 0.41 -22.00
CA ASP A 89 11.23 0.84 -22.06
C ASP A 89 11.02 2.20 -21.37
N ILE A 90 11.82 2.51 -20.36
CA ILE A 90 11.75 3.75 -19.58
C ILE A 90 13.07 4.52 -19.81
N PRO A 91 13.08 5.56 -20.65
CA PRO A 91 14.28 6.35 -20.88
C PRO A 91 14.64 7.17 -19.64
N ASP A 92 15.94 7.41 -19.45
CA ASP A 92 16.44 8.27 -18.38
C ASP A 92 16.42 9.73 -18.86
N ASP A 93 15.25 10.35 -18.87
CA ASP A 93 15.03 11.74 -19.28
C ASP A 93 13.98 12.46 -18.41
N ASP A 94 13.88 13.78 -18.58
CA ASP A 94 12.96 14.62 -17.82
C ASP A 94 11.53 14.68 -18.38
N ASN A 95 11.20 13.88 -19.39
CA ASN A 95 9.84 13.80 -19.89
C ASN A 95 8.89 13.26 -18.83
N CYS A 96 7.65 13.73 -18.87
CA CYS A 96 6.63 13.32 -17.92
C CYS A 96 6.22 11.86 -18.13
N PHE A 97 6.51 11.00 -17.15
CA PHE A 97 5.94 9.66 -17.08
C PHE A 97 4.51 9.70 -16.56
N TYR A 98 4.32 10.31 -15.39
CA TYR A 98 3.00 10.43 -14.77
C TYR A 98 2.93 11.64 -13.85
N ARG A 99 2.14 12.65 -14.19
CA ARG A 99 1.91 13.86 -13.37
C ARG A 99 3.22 14.57 -12.98
N LEU A 100 3.63 14.42 -11.73
CA LEU A 100 4.86 14.98 -11.17
C LEU A 100 6.06 14.03 -11.30
N TYR A 101 5.86 12.82 -11.78
CA TYR A 101 6.94 11.85 -11.98
C TYR A 101 7.47 11.95 -13.40
N THR A 102 8.76 12.17 -13.52
CA THR A 102 9.48 12.11 -14.81
C THR A 102 9.94 10.67 -15.09
N ASN A 103 10.32 10.42 -16.33
CA ASN A 103 10.97 9.16 -16.69
C ASN A 103 12.24 8.94 -15.85
N HIS A 104 13.06 9.98 -15.63
CA HIS A 104 14.24 9.94 -14.76
C HIS A 104 13.90 9.45 -13.34
N MET A 105 12.83 9.97 -12.74
CA MET A 105 12.39 9.53 -11.41
C MET A 105 11.96 8.06 -11.39
N MET A 106 11.26 7.60 -12.42
CA MET A 106 10.84 6.20 -12.54
C MET A 106 12.03 5.28 -12.82
N TYR A 107 12.96 5.71 -13.68
CA TYR A 107 14.20 5.02 -13.94
C TYR A 107 15.01 4.79 -12.66
N GLY A 108 15.20 5.85 -11.87
CA GLY A 108 15.87 5.77 -10.57
C GLY A 108 15.16 4.83 -9.59
N LEU A 109 13.80 4.84 -9.55
CA LEU A 109 13.02 3.89 -8.74
C LEU A 109 13.34 2.45 -9.14
N PHE A 110 13.38 2.14 -10.44
CA PHE A 110 13.67 0.79 -10.92
C PHE A 110 15.13 0.38 -10.66
N GLN A 111 16.09 1.31 -10.77
CA GLN A 111 17.49 1.05 -10.39
C GLN A 111 17.61 0.73 -8.89
N ALA A 112 16.91 1.46 -8.02
CA ALA A 112 16.90 1.17 -6.59
C ALA A 112 16.27 -0.20 -6.29
N LEU A 113 15.18 -0.56 -6.96
CA LEU A 113 14.59 -1.89 -6.85
C LEU A 113 15.51 -2.99 -7.39
N GLN A 114 16.22 -2.75 -8.50
CA GLN A 114 17.22 -3.68 -9.04
C GLN A 114 18.30 -3.98 -8.03
N SER A 115 18.88 -2.93 -7.42
CA SER A 115 19.90 -3.09 -6.38
C SER A 115 19.36 -3.86 -5.17
N MET A 116 18.12 -3.59 -4.73
CA MET A 116 17.46 -4.33 -3.66
C MET A 116 17.33 -5.82 -3.99
N TYR A 117 16.92 -6.15 -5.22
CA TYR A 117 16.76 -7.53 -5.66
C TYR A 117 18.07 -8.27 -5.80
N GLU A 118 19.15 -7.58 -6.21
CA GLU A 118 20.50 -8.14 -6.28
C GLU A 118 21.07 -8.42 -4.89
N GLU A 119 20.90 -7.50 -3.94
CA GLU A 119 21.45 -7.61 -2.58
C GLU A 119 20.65 -8.52 -1.65
N HIS A 120 19.33 -8.53 -1.77
CA HIS A 120 18.41 -9.16 -0.81
C HIS A 120 17.45 -10.19 -1.42
N GLY A 121 17.46 -10.34 -2.75
CA GLY A 121 16.59 -11.24 -3.48
C GLY A 121 15.22 -10.66 -3.82
N ASP A 122 14.59 -9.95 -2.88
CA ASP A 122 13.30 -9.27 -3.03
C ASP A 122 13.12 -8.27 -1.87
N MET A 123 12.00 -7.56 -1.84
CA MET A 123 11.72 -6.58 -0.79
C MET A 123 11.42 -7.25 0.57
N GLU A 124 10.80 -8.43 0.55
CA GLU A 124 10.62 -9.24 1.77
C GLU A 124 11.99 -9.55 2.41
N GLY A 125 12.96 -10.01 1.62
CA GLY A 125 14.33 -10.31 2.07
C GLY A 125 15.03 -9.08 2.63
N TYR A 126 14.85 -7.91 2.00
CA TYR A 126 15.39 -6.66 2.53
C TYR A 126 14.78 -6.31 3.90
N ILE A 127 13.45 -6.35 4.06
CA ILE A 127 12.78 -6.03 5.33
C ILE A 127 13.22 -6.98 6.44
N ARG A 128 13.37 -8.28 6.16
CA ARG A 128 13.93 -9.26 7.10
C ARG A 128 15.36 -8.90 7.54
N SER A 129 16.20 -8.49 6.60
CA SER A 129 17.58 -8.08 6.88
C SER A 129 17.64 -6.79 7.69
N TYR A 130 16.74 -5.84 7.40
CA TYR A 130 16.62 -4.59 8.14
C TYR A 130 16.20 -4.83 9.60
N ALA A 131 15.16 -5.60 9.83
CA ALA A 131 14.64 -5.90 11.16
C ALA A 131 15.70 -6.59 12.03
N LYS A 132 16.41 -7.59 11.52
CA LYS A 132 17.49 -8.30 12.22
C LYS A 132 18.64 -7.38 12.69
N LYS A 133 18.84 -6.25 12.03
CA LYS A 133 19.87 -5.28 12.39
C LYS A 133 19.49 -4.43 13.61
N TYR A 134 18.20 -4.21 13.82
CA TYR A 134 17.70 -3.26 14.83
C TYR A 134 16.98 -3.94 15.99
N ASP A 135 16.54 -5.18 15.82
CA ASP A 135 15.88 -5.95 16.87
C ASP A 135 16.13 -7.45 16.66
N GLU A 136 16.42 -8.18 17.75
CA GLU A 136 16.55 -9.64 17.74
C GLU A 136 15.19 -10.35 17.71
N MET A 137 14.09 -9.60 17.66
CA MET A 137 12.73 -10.16 17.70
C MET A 137 12.36 -10.86 16.39
N GLU A 138 11.70 -12.01 16.52
CA GLU A 138 11.23 -12.81 15.38
C GLU A 138 10.05 -12.17 14.62
N GLU A 139 9.30 -11.27 15.27
CA GLU A 139 8.11 -10.64 14.70
C GLU A 139 8.40 -9.20 14.26
N ILE A 140 8.12 -8.93 12.98
CA ILE A 140 8.27 -7.60 12.38
C ILE A 140 6.90 -6.92 12.39
N ASP A 141 6.78 -5.73 12.99
CA ASP A 141 5.58 -4.93 12.89
C ASP A 141 5.53 -4.10 11.59
N ALA A 142 4.34 -3.63 11.24
CA ALA A 142 4.14 -2.86 10.03
C ALA A 142 4.89 -1.51 10.05
N LEU A 143 5.09 -0.89 11.22
CA LEU A 143 5.81 0.38 11.32
C LEU A 143 7.29 0.20 11.00
N THR A 144 7.91 -0.87 11.48
CA THR A 144 9.28 -1.27 11.15
C THR A 144 9.44 -1.49 9.64
N ALA A 145 8.49 -2.19 9.01
CA ALA A 145 8.50 -2.40 7.56
C ALA A 145 8.34 -1.09 6.77
N ILE A 146 7.46 -0.18 7.21
CA ILE A 146 7.30 1.15 6.60
C ILE A 146 8.61 1.94 6.70
N ASP A 147 9.23 1.93 7.88
CA ASP A 147 10.49 2.65 8.10
C ASP A 147 11.61 2.08 7.24
N ALA A 148 11.76 0.76 7.18
CA ALA A 148 12.70 0.07 6.31
C ALA A 148 12.56 0.51 4.84
N ILE A 149 11.34 0.47 4.30
CA ILE A 149 11.05 0.91 2.92
C ILE A 149 11.43 2.39 2.74
N CYS A 150 10.99 3.27 3.63
CA CYS A 150 11.29 4.69 3.53
C CYS A 150 12.79 4.97 3.56
N GLN A 151 13.53 4.37 4.48
CA GLN A 151 14.99 4.55 4.62
C GLN A 151 15.75 4.02 3.41
N TYR A 152 15.35 2.87 2.86
CA TYR A 152 15.99 2.32 1.67
C TYR A 152 15.91 3.30 0.51
N PHE A 153 14.71 3.72 0.16
CA PHE A 153 14.51 4.60 -0.99
C PHE A 153 15.07 6.01 -0.75
N GLN A 154 15.10 6.48 0.50
CA GLN A 154 15.80 7.73 0.84
C GLN A 154 17.32 7.62 0.62
N LYS A 155 17.94 6.50 1.03
CA LYS A 155 19.37 6.23 0.79
C LYS A 155 19.72 6.22 -0.70
N HIS A 156 18.79 5.77 -1.54
CA HIS A 156 18.93 5.77 -3.00
C HIS A 156 18.40 7.06 -3.65
N GLU A 157 18.17 8.12 -2.89
CA GLU A 157 17.74 9.44 -3.36
C GLU A 157 16.39 9.46 -4.10
N ILE A 158 15.57 8.42 -3.93
CA ILE A 158 14.23 8.34 -4.53
C ILE A 158 13.29 9.26 -3.75
N THR A 159 13.09 10.47 -4.28
CA THR A 159 12.23 11.49 -3.66
C THR A 159 10.92 11.65 -4.40
N GLY A 160 9.84 11.97 -3.67
CA GLY A 160 8.51 12.25 -4.26
C GLY A 160 7.69 11.00 -4.57
N ILE A 161 8.30 9.87 -4.95
CA ILE A 161 7.60 8.60 -5.22
C ILE A 161 7.37 7.84 -3.91
N VAL A 162 8.40 7.60 -3.14
CA VAL A 162 8.31 6.96 -1.81
C VAL A 162 8.50 8.02 -0.73
N PRO A 163 7.75 7.97 0.39
CA PRO A 163 7.96 8.88 1.52
C PRO A 163 9.38 8.79 2.07
N LYS A 164 9.95 9.92 2.51
CA LYS A 164 11.30 9.94 3.09
C LYS A 164 11.40 9.26 4.46
N ASN A 165 10.30 9.32 5.23
CA ASN A 165 10.24 8.81 6.60
C ASN A 165 8.77 8.67 7.05
N THR A 166 8.59 8.20 8.26
CA THR A 166 7.29 7.96 8.90
C THR A 166 6.61 9.22 9.49
N ASN A 167 7.09 10.43 9.21
CA ASN A 167 6.41 11.68 9.66
C ASN A 167 5.09 11.90 8.88
N SER A 168 5.05 11.53 7.62
CA SER A 168 3.81 11.48 6.84
C SER A 168 3.00 10.21 7.16
N CYS A 169 1.72 10.16 6.77
CA CYS A 169 0.91 8.95 6.93
C CYS A 169 1.32 7.77 6.04
N CYS A 170 2.31 7.93 5.19
CA CYS A 170 2.86 6.90 4.28
C CYS A 170 1.77 6.09 3.54
N LYS A 171 0.66 6.74 3.14
CA LYS A 171 -0.56 6.10 2.61
C LYS A 171 -0.27 5.00 1.60
N ARG A 172 0.62 5.25 0.63
CA ARG A 172 0.92 4.30 -0.46
C ARG A 172 1.67 3.07 0.04
N VAL A 173 2.62 3.25 0.98
CA VAL A 173 3.34 2.14 1.61
C VAL A 173 2.39 1.34 2.51
N CYS A 174 1.54 2.01 3.30
CA CYS A 174 0.51 1.33 4.11
C CYS A 174 -0.45 0.51 3.22
N MET A 175 -0.85 1.03 2.05
CA MET A 175 -1.69 0.33 1.10
C MET A 175 -0.97 -0.90 0.51
N PHE A 176 0.30 -0.77 0.15
CA PHE A 176 1.14 -1.88 -0.30
C PHE A 176 1.23 -2.98 0.78
N LEU A 177 1.54 -2.60 2.02
CA LEU A 177 1.60 -3.57 3.14
C LEU A 177 0.25 -4.24 3.39
N ARG A 178 -0.87 -3.52 3.28
CA ARG A 178 -2.20 -4.14 3.37
C ARG A 178 -2.33 -5.27 2.35
N TRP A 179 -1.99 -5.03 1.09
CA TRP A 179 -2.08 -6.02 0.03
C TRP A 179 -1.17 -7.23 0.25
N MET A 180 0.06 -6.98 0.77
CA MET A 180 1.05 -8.05 0.98
C MET A 180 0.78 -8.89 2.22
N VAL A 181 0.20 -8.32 3.27
CA VAL A 181 0.15 -8.95 4.60
C VAL A 181 -1.20 -9.57 4.93
N ARG A 182 -2.32 -8.89 4.59
CA ARG A 182 -3.66 -9.39 4.96
C ARG A 182 -3.99 -10.70 4.25
N LYS A 183 -4.25 -11.74 5.04
CA LYS A 183 -4.68 -13.07 4.58
C LYS A 183 -6.20 -13.24 4.68
N GLY A 184 -6.74 -14.15 3.87
CA GLY A 184 -8.17 -14.46 3.89
C GLY A 184 -9.06 -13.40 3.24
N SER A 185 -8.48 -12.42 2.56
CA SER A 185 -9.18 -11.41 1.76
C SER A 185 -9.30 -11.87 0.31
N PRO A 186 -10.44 -11.63 -0.36
CA PRO A 186 -10.52 -11.84 -1.82
C PRO A 186 -9.78 -10.76 -2.62
N VAL A 187 -9.35 -9.68 -1.98
CA VAL A 187 -8.69 -8.51 -2.60
C VAL A 187 -7.20 -8.52 -2.33
N ASP A 188 -6.79 -8.67 -1.09
CA ASP A 188 -5.40 -8.65 -0.65
C ASP A 188 -4.78 -10.05 -0.78
N ILE A 189 -3.52 -10.16 -1.21
CA ILE A 189 -2.92 -11.47 -1.55
C ILE A 189 -2.20 -12.16 -0.38
N GLY A 190 -1.82 -11.41 0.66
CA GLY A 190 -1.31 -11.95 1.92
C GLY A 190 -0.01 -12.76 1.84
N ILE A 191 0.84 -12.53 0.81
CA ILE A 191 2.09 -13.30 0.62
C ILE A 191 3.16 -13.03 1.67
N TRP A 192 2.99 -11.97 2.48
CA TRP A 192 3.85 -11.61 3.62
C TRP A 192 3.20 -11.86 4.98
N SER A 193 2.11 -12.63 5.03
CA SER A 193 1.38 -12.90 6.28
C SER A 193 2.20 -13.62 7.35
N GLU A 194 3.29 -14.30 6.96
CA GLU A 194 4.24 -14.96 7.86
C GLU A 194 5.43 -14.05 8.24
N LEU A 195 5.51 -12.85 7.65
CA LEU A 195 6.54 -11.85 7.93
C LEU A 195 6.04 -10.80 8.92
N ILE A 196 4.83 -10.32 8.73
CA ILE A 196 4.24 -9.21 9.48
C ILE A 196 2.86 -9.63 9.99
N ASP A 197 2.60 -9.38 11.28
CA ASP A 197 1.28 -9.57 11.85
C ASP A 197 0.29 -8.54 11.28
N GLN A 198 -0.80 -9.02 10.66
CA GLN A 198 -1.82 -8.13 10.08
C GLN A 198 -2.50 -7.21 11.09
N ARG A 199 -2.46 -7.54 12.40
CA ARG A 199 -2.99 -6.70 13.48
C ARG A 199 -2.18 -5.42 13.67
N THR A 200 -0.91 -5.41 13.22
CA THR A 200 0.00 -4.26 13.32
C THR A 200 -0.13 -3.30 12.12
N LEU A 201 -0.84 -3.70 11.05
CA LEU A 201 -1.02 -2.89 9.85
C LEU A 201 -1.64 -1.52 10.19
N ILE A 202 -1.26 -0.51 9.42
CA ILE A 202 -1.67 0.89 9.64
C ILE A 202 -2.59 1.32 8.50
N MET A 203 -3.72 1.96 8.83
CA MET A 203 -4.72 2.43 7.87
C MET A 203 -4.10 3.32 6.79
N PRO A 204 -4.28 3.01 5.50
CA PRO A 204 -3.86 3.87 4.38
C PRO A 204 -4.66 5.17 4.37
N LEU A 205 -4.22 6.15 5.15
CA LEU A 205 -4.98 7.36 5.42
C LEU A 205 -4.91 8.35 4.24
N ASP A 206 -6.04 8.53 3.56
CA ASP A 206 -6.21 9.55 2.52
C ASP A 206 -7.37 10.50 2.83
N THR A 207 -7.63 11.45 1.93
CA THR A 207 -8.69 12.45 2.10
C THR A 207 -10.09 11.83 2.19
N HIS A 208 -10.34 10.72 1.49
CA HIS A 208 -11.62 10.01 1.54
C HIS A 208 -11.78 9.28 2.87
N VAL A 209 -10.78 8.50 3.27
CA VAL A 209 -10.75 7.81 4.57
C VAL A 209 -10.89 8.81 5.72
N ILE A 210 -10.14 9.93 5.69
CA ILE A 210 -10.26 10.99 6.70
C ILE A 210 -11.70 11.52 6.77
N ARG A 211 -12.29 11.85 5.62
CA ARG A 211 -13.66 12.38 5.56
C ARG A 211 -14.67 11.41 6.18
N GLN A 212 -14.62 10.13 5.81
CA GLN A 212 -15.54 9.12 6.31
C GLN A 212 -15.34 8.87 7.81
N ALA A 213 -14.09 8.74 8.24
CA ALA A 213 -13.74 8.57 9.64
C ALA A 213 -14.22 9.75 10.52
N MET A 214 -14.15 10.98 9.99
CA MET A 214 -14.69 12.15 10.70
C MET A 214 -16.22 12.13 10.77
N LEU A 215 -16.92 11.76 9.68
CA LEU A 215 -18.39 11.64 9.67
C LEU A 215 -18.88 10.56 10.64
N LEU A 216 -18.09 9.52 10.87
CA LEU A 216 -18.37 8.46 11.83
C LEU A 216 -17.89 8.79 13.26
N GLY A 217 -17.22 9.93 13.47
CA GLY A 217 -16.69 10.32 14.80
C GLY A 217 -15.41 9.55 15.20
N LEU A 218 -14.79 8.83 14.25
CA LEU A 218 -13.55 8.07 14.48
C LEU A 218 -12.31 8.96 14.48
N LEU A 219 -12.32 10.06 13.72
CA LEU A 219 -11.28 11.09 13.74
C LEU A 219 -11.84 12.45 14.09
N LYS A 220 -11.00 13.30 14.72
CA LYS A 220 -11.34 14.69 15.09
C LYS A 220 -10.61 15.74 14.24
N SER A 221 -9.63 15.35 13.46
CA SER A 221 -8.75 16.24 12.68
C SER A 221 -8.59 15.75 11.26
N LYS A 222 -8.42 16.70 10.30
CA LYS A 222 -8.11 16.41 8.90
C LYS A 222 -6.63 16.14 8.64
N SER A 223 -5.80 16.03 9.68
CA SER A 223 -4.36 15.86 9.54
C SER A 223 -4.00 14.46 9.03
N ALA A 224 -3.31 14.39 7.89
CA ALA A 224 -2.81 13.15 7.29
C ALA A 224 -1.38 12.84 7.81
N THR A 225 -1.25 12.52 9.09
CA THR A 225 0.01 12.15 9.74
C THR A 225 0.01 10.67 10.14
N MET A 226 1.19 10.09 10.37
CA MET A 226 1.31 8.73 10.91
C MET A 226 0.60 8.58 12.25
N VAL A 227 0.69 9.60 13.12
CA VAL A 227 -0.03 9.60 14.41
C VAL A 227 -1.54 9.51 14.21
N ALA A 228 -2.09 10.23 13.22
CA ALA A 228 -3.53 10.17 12.92
C ALA A 228 -3.93 8.81 12.33
N ALA A 229 -3.10 8.24 11.45
CA ALA A 229 -3.33 6.92 10.87
C ALA A 229 -3.35 5.83 11.95
N ARG A 230 -2.35 5.81 12.84
CA ARG A 230 -2.29 4.86 13.97
C ARG A 230 -3.50 5.00 14.91
N ARG A 231 -3.84 6.22 15.32
CA ARG A 231 -5.02 6.46 16.17
C ARG A 231 -6.33 5.99 15.54
N LEU A 232 -6.45 6.13 14.21
CA LEU A 232 -7.62 5.60 13.51
C LEU A 232 -7.59 4.06 13.55
N THR A 233 -6.44 3.44 13.24
CA THR A 233 -6.28 1.99 13.27
C THR A 233 -6.58 1.41 14.65
N GLU A 234 -6.06 2.01 15.72
CA GLU A 234 -6.33 1.61 17.11
C GLU A 234 -7.84 1.61 17.44
N LYS A 235 -8.57 2.62 16.96
CA LYS A 235 -10.03 2.65 17.13
C LYS A 235 -10.73 1.58 16.29
N LEU A 236 -10.26 1.34 15.08
CA LEU A 236 -10.85 0.32 14.21
C LEU A 236 -10.55 -1.09 14.70
N ALA A 237 -9.43 -1.30 15.39
CA ALA A 237 -9.10 -2.54 16.08
C ALA A 237 -10.11 -2.90 17.19
N THR A 238 -10.85 -1.93 17.74
CA THR A 238 -11.93 -2.25 18.69
C THR A 238 -13.13 -2.92 18.03
N PHE A 239 -13.32 -2.73 16.72
CA PHE A 239 -14.38 -3.35 15.92
C PHE A 239 -13.88 -4.60 15.15
N PHE A 240 -12.60 -4.60 14.78
CA PHE A 240 -11.94 -5.67 14.01
C PHE A 240 -10.61 -6.05 14.68
N PRO A 241 -10.62 -6.73 15.84
CA PRO A 241 -9.39 -6.95 16.62
C PRO A 241 -8.34 -7.79 15.91
N GLU A 242 -8.74 -8.76 15.10
CA GLU A 242 -7.82 -9.64 14.36
C GLU A 242 -7.40 -9.07 12.99
N ASP A 243 -8.12 -8.05 12.50
CA ASP A 243 -7.89 -7.47 11.17
C ASP A 243 -8.40 -6.03 11.09
N PRO A 244 -7.71 -5.06 11.70
CA PRO A 244 -8.16 -3.67 11.73
C PRO A 244 -8.35 -3.04 10.35
N LEU A 245 -7.63 -3.52 9.33
CA LEU A 245 -7.70 -2.98 7.99
C LEU A 245 -8.87 -3.52 7.15
N LYS A 246 -9.62 -4.49 7.65
CA LYS A 246 -10.94 -4.82 7.11
C LYS A 246 -11.87 -3.61 7.09
N ALA A 247 -11.68 -2.70 8.04
CA ALA A 247 -12.41 -1.44 8.10
C ALA A 247 -12.15 -0.48 6.91
N ASP A 248 -11.08 -0.65 6.15
CA ASP A 248 -10.84 0.17 4.95
C ASP A 248 -11.95 -0.02 3.91
N PHE A 249 -12.41 -1.26 3.72
CA PHE A 249 -13.57 -1.57 2.88
C PHE A 249 -14.87 -1.02 3.45
N ALA A 250 -15.03 -1.01 4.77
CA ALA A 250 -16.18 -0.41 5.43
C ALA A 250 -16.23 1.12 5.23
N LEU A 251 -15.11 1.80 5.37
CA LEU A 251 -15.00 3.24 5.15
C LEU A 251 -15.22 3.59 3.67
N PHE A 252 -14.67 2.79 2.74
CA PHE A 252 -14.96 2.92 1.32
C PHE A 252 -16.45 2.80 1.03
N GLY A 253 -17.08 1.72 1.50
CA GLY A 253 -18.51 1.48 1.31
C GLY A 253 -19.39 2.57 1.92
N TYR A 254 -19.02 3.09 3.08
CA TYR A 254 -19.73 4.23 3.69
C TYR A 254 -19.66 5.48 2.80
N GLY A 255 -18.50 5.71 2.16
CA GLY A 255 -18.32 6.84 1.27
C GLY A 255 -19.08 6.75 -0.05
N VAL A 256 -19.28 5.54 -0.57
CA VAL A 256 -20.02 5.30 -1.82
C VAL A 256 -21.54 5.40 -1.62
N ASN A 257 -22.03 5.11 -0.40
CA ASN A 257 -23.46 5.14 -0.08
C ASN A 257 -23.96 6.51 0.46
N LEU A 258 -23.10 7.53 0.46
CA LEU A 258 -23.46 8.92 0.79
C LEU A 258 -23.71 9.74 -0.46
#